data_281a0f772266725b2a62fd2f585ff58e
#
_entry.id   281a0f772266725b2a62fd2f585ff58e
#
_cell.length_a   1.000
_cell.length_b   1.000
_cell.length_c   1.000
_cell.angle_alpha   90.00
_cell.angle_beta   90.00
_cell.angle_gamma   90.00
#
_symmetry.space_group_name_H-M   'P 1'
#
loop_
_entity.id
_entity.type
_entity.pdbx_description
1 polymer ?
#
loop_
_entity_poly.entity_id
_entity_poly.type
_entity_poly.pdbx_seq_one_letter_code
_entity_poly.pdbx_strand_id
1 'polypeptide(L)'
;MRLIGQRWEFRIGNAIIEVDNAFTWTLWGQERMLVNGEQVHASSGRMRFAHKYQEPWLTPFGDGELKVWMRSTSTKIRCSASLDGEPIPATAMYAAIWQGSAGSWPKEEEWQKQLPGMGWAAG
;
A
#
# COMPACT_ATOMS: atom_id res chain seq x y z
N MET A 1 -6.08 18.50 -5.30
CA MET A 1 -5.97 18.33 -3.84
C MET A 1 -4.61 17.74 -3.46
N ARG A 2 -4.23 17.90 -2.24
CA ARG A 2 -2.97 17.34 -1.73
C ARG A 2 -3.21 15.93 -1.23
N LEU A 3 -2.44 14.98 -1.74
CA LEU A 3 -2.51 13.59 -1.33
C LEU A 3 -1.20 13.20 -0.62
N ILE A 4 -1.34 12.41 0.42
CA ILE A 4 -0.22 11.90 1.22
C ILE A 4 -0.28 10.39 1.11
N GLY A 5 0.78 9.79 0.58
CA GLY A 5 0.81 8.37 0.28
C GLY A 5 1.96 7.62 0.90
N GLN A 6 1.74 6.32 1.03
CA GLN A 6 2.72 5.34 1.50
C GLN A 6 2.75 4.20 0.51
N ARG A 7 3.92 3.59 0.38
CA ARG A 7 4.11 2.38 -0.42
C ARG A 7 4.91 1.37 0.38
N TRP A 8 4.44 0.13 0.38
CA TRP A 8 5.19 -1.02 0.90
C TRP A 8 5.61 -1.89 -0.28
N GLU A 9 6.88 -2.29 -0.28
CA GLU A 9 7.42 -3.19 -1.30
C GLU A 9 7.66 -4.56 -0.69
N PHE A 10 7.26 -5.60 -1.41
CA PHE A 10 7.53 -6.99 -1.06
C PHE A 10 8.16 -7.66 -2.26
N ARG A 11 9.16 -8.49 -2.04
CA ARG A 11 9.81 -9.23 -3.11
C ARG A 11 9.62 -10.71 -2.91
N ILE A 12 9.17 -11.39 -3.97
CA ILE A 12 8.96 -12.84 -3.98
C ILE A 12 9.68 -13.37 -5.22
N GLY A 13 10.84 -14.00 -5.04
CA GLY A 13 11.67 -14.39 -6.17
C GLY A 13 12.05 -13.16 -6.98
N ASN A 14 11.71 -13.17 -8.28
CA ASN A 14 11.97 -12.04 -9.17
C ASN A 14 10.80 -11.06 -9.27
N ALA A 15 9.71 -11.34 -8.57
CA ALA A 15 8.54 -10.47 -8.61
C ALA A 15 8.62 -9.37 -7.58
N ILE A 16 8.14 -8.18 -7.94
CA ILE A 16 8.04 -7.04 -7.05
C ILE A 16 6.56 -6.72 -6.85
N ILE A 17 6.12 -6.79 -5.60
CA ILE A 17 4.76 -6.44 -5.21
C ILE A 17 4.82 -5.09 -4.50
N GLU A 18 4.02 -4.13 -4.96
CA GLU A 18 3.93 -2.81 -4.36
C GLU A 18 2.50 -2.55 -3.94
N VAL A 19 2.32 -2.12 -2.70
CA VAL A 19 1.01 -1.82 -2.15
C VAL A 19 1.01 -0.36 -1.74
N ASP A 20 0.13 0.41 -2.34
CA ASP A 20 0.06 1.86 -2.16
C ASP A 20 -1.21 2.25 -1.45
N ASN A 21 -1.09 3.21 -0.54
CA ASN A 21 -2.21 3.82 0.17
C ASN A 21 -2.01 5.33 0.14
N ALA A 22 -3.09 6.07 0.00
CA ALA A 22 -3.05 7.52 0.08
C ALA A 22 -4.32 8.07 0.71
N PHE A 23 -4.23 9.25 1.28
CA PHE A 23 -5.37 9.92 1.89
C PHE A 23 -5.26 11.45 1.73
N THR A 24 -6.39 12.11 1.94
CA THR A 24 -6.50 13.57 1.89
C THR A 24 -7.18 14.10 3.15
N TRP A 25 -7.12 15.42 3.35
CA TRP A 25 -7.82 16.08 4.45
C TRP A 25 -9.34 15.98 4.33
N THR A 26 -9.86 15.70 3.15
CA THR A 26 -11.30 15.60 2.92
C THR A 26 -11.86 14.21 3.24
N LEU A 27 -11.11 13.41 3.98
CA LEU A 27 -11.50 12.07 4.41
C LEU A 27 -11.58 11.07 3.26
N TRP A 28 -10.90 11.36 2.14
CA TRP A 28 -10.75 10.43 1.03
C TRP A 28 -9.56 9.53 1.28
N GLY A 29 -9.74 8.24 1.01
CA GLY A 29 -8.67 7.25 1.04
C GLY A 29 -8.69 6.43 -0.22
N GLN A 30 -7.52 6.00 -0.64
CA GLN A 30 -7.36 5.16 -1.83
C GLN A 30 -6.21 4.20 -1.62
N GLU A 31 -6.34 3.01 -2.18
CA GLU A 31 -5.28 2.00 -2.14
C GLU A 31 -5.23 1.24 -3.46
N ARG A 32 -4.06 0.70 -3.77
CA ARG A 32 -3.85 -0.16 -4.94
C ARG A 32 -2.74 -1.16 -4.67
N MET A 33 -2.74 -2.24 -5.44
CA MET A 33 -1.68 -3.24 -5.43
C MET A 33 -1.17 -3.43 -6.84
N LEU A 34 0.14 -3.38 -6.99
CA LEU A 34 0.83 -3.60 -8.27
C LEU A 34 1.68 -4.87 -8.16
N VAL A 35 1.67 -5.68 -9.20
CA VAL A 35 2.58 -6.82 -9.34
C VAL A 35 3.40 -6.57 -10.58
N ASN A 36 4.71 -6.42 -10.42
CA ASN A 36 5.64 -6.08 -11.50
C ASN A 36 5.18 -4.83 -12.29
N GLY A 37 4.66 -3.83 -11.57
CA GLY A 37 4.20 -2.58 -12.16
C GLY A 37 2.78 -2.60 -12.71
N GLU A 38 2.12 -3.75 -12.71
CA GLU A 38 0.75 -3.88 -13.21
C GLU A 38 -0.25 -3.86 -12.06
N GLN A 39 -1.25 -2.99 -12.14
CA GLN A 39 -2.28 -2.89 -11.12
C GLN A 39 -3.20 -4.11 -11.15
N VAL A 40 -3.30 -4.81 -10.02
CA VAL A 40 -4.15 -6.00 -9.90
C VAL A 40 -5.32 -5.79 -8.95
N HIS A 41 -5.22 -4.84 -8.04
CA HIS A 41 -6.29 -4.47 -7.13
C HIS A 41 -6.29 -2.97 -6.89
N ALA A 42 -7.48 -2.41 -6.65
CA ALA A 42 -7.61 -1.02 -6.24
C ALA A 42 -8.94 -0.84 -5.50
N SER A 43 -8.95 0.08 -4.56
CA SER A 43 -10.18 0.53 -3.91
C SER A 43 -10.02 1.97 -3.45
N SER A 44 -11.15 2.65 -3.24
CA SER A 44 -11.13 4.04 -2.80
C SER A 44 -12.50 4.42 -2.24
N GLY A 45 -12.54 5.53 -1.51
CA GLY A 45 -13.79 6.06 -0.98
C GLY A 45 -13.55 7.05 0.14
N ARG A 46 -14.63 7.68 0.59
CA ARG A 46 -14.58 8.59 1.74
C ARG A 46 -14.55 7.77 3.03
N MET A 47 -13.87 8.31 4.04
CA MET A 47 -13.79 7.70 5.37
C MET A 47 -13.08 6.35 5.39
N ARG A 48 -12.31 6.02 4.35
CA ARG A 48 -11.61 4.73 4.25
C ARG A 48 -10.64 4.51 5.42
N PHE A 49 -9.94 5.55 5.83
CA PHE A 49 -8.98 5.43 6.92
C PHE A 49 -9.64 5.27 8.29
N ALA A 50 -10.95 5.49 8.41
CA ALA A 50 -11.68 5.24 9.65
C ALA A 50 -12.00 3.76 9.84
N HIS A 51 -11.87 2.95 8.80
CA HIS A 51 -12.08 1.52 8.89
C HIS A 51 -10.82 0.85 9.46
N LYS A 52 -11.01 0.04 10.49
CA LYS A 52 -9.89 -0.63 11.14
C LYS A 52 -9.30 -1.73 10.27
N TYR A 53 -10.09 -2.32 9.42
CA TYR A 53 -9.69 -3.44 8.59
C TYR A 53 -10.30 -3.32 7.21
N GLN A 54 -9.56 -3.80 6.24
CA GLN A 54 -10.06 -3.98 4.89
C GLN A 54 -10.11 -5.47 4.59
N GLU A 55 -11.00 -5.85 3.67
CA GLU A 55 -10.99 -7.21 3.16
C GLU A 55 -9.63 -7.48 2.51
N PRO A 56 -9.00 -8.60 2.83
CA PRO A 56 -7.72 -8.93 2.21
C PRO A 56 -7.86 -9.06 0.69
N TRP A 57 -6.84 -8.62 -0.02
CA TRP A 57 -6.75 -8.88 -1.45
C TRP A 57 -6.09 -10.23 -1.64
N LEU A 58 -6.77 -11.11 -2.38
CA LEU A 58 -6.28 -12.43 -2.72
C LEU A 58 -5.88 -12.45 -4.18
N THR A 59 -4.67 -12.88 -4.48
CA THR A 59 -4.13 -12.88 -5.83
C THR A 59 -3.45 -14.22 -6.10
N PRO A 60 -3.81 -14.95 -7.18
CA PRO A 60 -3.05 -16.11 -7.58
C PRO A 60 -1.61 -15.70 -7.86
N PHE A 61 -0.66 -16.48 -7.37
CA PHE A 61 0.75 -16.21 -7.54
C PHE A 61 1.50 -17.53 -7.69
N GLY A 62 1.94 -17.82 -8.93
CA GLY A 62 2.49 -19.14 -9.23
C GLY A 62 1.45 -20.21 -8.94
N ASP A 63 1.85 -21.21 -8.16
CA ASP A 63 0.93 -22.29 -7.73
C ASP A 63 0.26 -21.97 -6.40
N GLY A 64 0.51 -20.78 -5.84
CA GLY A 64 0.02 -20.38 -4.54
C GLY A 64 -0.91 -19.19 -4.56
N GLU A 65 -1.20 -18.69 -3.38
CA GLU A 65 -2.06 -17.52 -3.21
C GLU A 65 -1.36 -16.47 -2.38
N LEU A 66 -1.27 -15.27 -2.96
CA LEU A 66 -0.74 -14.09 -2.28
C LEU A 66 -1.90 -13.37 -1.61
N LYS A 67 -1.77 -13.13 -0.31
CA LYS A 67 -2.75 -12.41 0.48
C LYS A 67 -2.12 -11.13 1.00
N VAL A 68 -2.77 -10.00 0.71
CA VAL A 68 -2.32 -8.68 1.14
C VAL A 68 -3.46 -7.99 1.86
N TRP A 69 -3.19 -7.40 3.00
CA TRP A 69 -4.20 -6.61 3.70
C TRP A 69 -3.56 -5.43 4.40
N MET A 70 -4.37 -4.38 4.55
CA MET A 70 -3.99 -3.18 5.27
C MET A 70 -4.84 -3.03 6.50
N ARG A 71 -4.22 -2.50 7.56
CA ARG A 71 -4.88 -2.26 8.83
C ARG A 71 -4.53 -0.85 9.29
N SER A 72 -5.54 -0.07 9.64
CA SER A 72 -5.30 1.23 10.24
C SER A 72 -5.45 1.16 11.74
N THR A 73 -4.56 1.85 12.44
CA THR A 73 -4.64 2.08 13.87
C THR A 73 -4.90 3.56 14.09
N SER A 74 -5.00 4.00 15.35
CA SER A 74 -5.23 5.40 15.65
C SER A 74 -4.10 6.33 15.16
N THR A 75 -2.90 5.78 14.95
CA THR A 75 -1.72 6.57 14.63
C THR A 75 -1.01 6.18 13.35
N LYS A 76 -1.31 5.03 12.76
CA LYS A 76 -0.60 4.58 11.55
C LYS A 76 -1.38 3.54 10.77
N ILE A 77 -0.93 3.32 9.55
CA ILE A 77 -1.45 2.29 8.65
C ILE A 77 -0.35 1.26 8.48
N ARG A 78 -0.72 0.00 8.57
CA ARG A 78 0.19 -1.14 8.38
C ARG A 78 -0.27 -1.97 7.20
N CYS A 79 0.68 -2.55 6.51
CA CYS A 79 0.42 -3.46 5.40
C CYS A 79 1.12 -4.78 5.68
N SER A 80 0.41 -5.88 5.49
CA SER A 80 0.94 -7.23 5.70
C SER A 80 0.71 -8.06 4.45
N ALA A 81 1.62 -8.98 4.19
CA ALA A 81 1.51 -9.91 3.07
C ALA A 81 1.88 -11.31 3.52
N SER A 82 1.26 -12.31 2.89
CA SER A 82 1.61 -13.71 3.08
C SER A 82 1.46 -14.47 1.77
N LEU A 83 2.29 -15.49 1.58
CA LEU A 83 2.20 -16.40 0.45
C LEU A 83 1.89 -17.79 1.00
N ASP A 84 0.73 -18.35 0.65
CA ASP A 84 0.26 -19.63 1.18
C ASP A 84 0.33 -19.71 2.70
N GLY A 85 -0.04 -18.61 3.37
CA GLY A 85 -0.04 -18.52 4.82
C GLY A 85 1.30 -18.18 5.45
N GLU A 86 2.39 -18.16 4.70
CA GLU A 86 3.71 -17.78 5.22
C GLU A 86 3.88 -16.27 5.13
N PRO A 87 4.15 -15.59 6.25
CA PRO A 87 4.36 -14.14 6.23
C PRO A 87 5.54 -13.74 5.36
N ILE A 88 5.38 -12.64 4.63
CA ILE A 88 6.43 -12.07 3.80
C ILE A 88 6.75 -10.70 4.38
N PRO A 89 8.00 -10.42 4.78
CA PRO A 89 8.37 -9.11 5.27
C PRO A 89 8.45 -8.08 4.13
N ALA A 90 8.12 -6.84 4.43
CA ALA A 90 8.33 -5.75 3.49
C ALA A 90 9.84 -5.54 3.29
N THR A 91 10.25 -5.36 2.05
CA THR A 91 11.66 -5.14 1.71
C THR A 91 12.02 -3.67 1.69
N ALA A 92 11.02 -2.80 1.50
CA ALA A 92 11.23 -1.36 1.51
C ALA A 92 9.90 -0.66 1.76
N MET A 93 9.98 0.59 2.22
CA MET A 93 8.83 1.46 2.41
C MET A 93 9.15 2.82 1.79
N TYR A 94 8.12 3.45 1.24
CA TYR A 94 8.25 4.73 0.56
C TYR A 94 7.12 5.65 0.98
N ALA A 95 7.34 6.96 0.82
CA ALA A 95 6.31 7.96 1.03
C ALA A 95 6.35 8.98 -0.12
N ALA A 96 5.21 9.58 -0.39
CA ALA A 96 5.11 10.64 -1.38
C ALA A 96 4.01 11.62 -0.99
N ILE A 97 4.17 12.87 -1.41
CA ILE A 97 3.15 13.90 -1.28
C ILE A 97 3.03 14.54 -2.65
N TRP A 98 1.80 14.61 -3.18
CA TRP A 98 1.60 15.17 -4.52
C TRP A 98 0.27 15.92 -4.59
N GLN A 99 0.13 16.72 -5.64
CA GLN A 99 -1.11 17.41 -5.95
C GLN A 99 -1.78 16.66 -7.11
N GLY A 100 -3.07 16.40 -6.98
CA GLY A 100 -3.81 15.70 -8.02
C GLY A 100 -5.26 15.53 -7.66
N SER A 101 -5.97 14.82 -8.51
CA SER A 101 -7.38 14.48 -8.28
C SER A 101 -7.47 13.23 -7.41
N ALA A 102 -8.66 13.01 -6.84
CA ALA A 102 -8.98 11.76 -6.16
C ALA A 102 -8.76 10.60 -7.13
N GLY A 103 -8.07 9.57 -6.66
CA GLY A 103 -7.72 8.41 -7.48
C GLY A 103 -6.41 8.54 -8.25
N SER A 104 -5.79 9.72 -8.26
CA SER A 104 -4.49 9.89 -8.90
C SER A 104 -3.37 9.30 -8.03
N TRP A 105 -2.27 8.94 -8.69
CA TRP A 105 -1.08 8.45 -8.01
C TRP A 105 0.12 9.26 -8.46
N PRO A 106 1.18 9.35 -7.65
CA PRO A 106 2.35 10.12 -8.04
C PRO A 106 3.14 9.39 -9.12
N LYS A 107 4.03 10.10 -9.79
CA LYS A 107 4.99 9.47 -10.69
C LYS A 107 5.92 8.58 -9.87
N GLU A 108 6.45 7.52 -10.51
CA GLU A 108 7.30 6.57 -9.79
C GLU A 108 8.51 7.24 -9.15
N GLU A 109 9.09 8.24 -9.78
CA GLU A 109 10.24 8.96 -9.23
C GLU A 109 9.90 9.86 -8.05
N GLU A 110 8.62 10.09 -7.78
CA GLU A 110 8.20 10.90 -6.62
C GLU A 110 8.15 10.11 -5.32
N TRP A 111 8.20 8.80 -5.39
CA TRP A 111 8.25 7.98 -4.19
C TRP A 111 9.62 8.09 -3.53
N GLN A 112 9.65 8.48 -2.26
CA GLN A 112 10.88 8.66 -1.48
C GLN A 112 11.04 7.49 -0.52
N LYS A 113 12.16 6.76 -0.64
CA LYS A 113 12.43 5.62 0.23
C LYS A 113 12.59 6.08 1.68
N GLN A 114 11.94 5.37 2.59
CA GLN A 114 11.99 5.64 4.02
C GLN A 114 13.01 4.73 4.68
N LEU A 115 13.78 5.28 5.62
CA LEU A 115 14.70 4.48 6.43
C LEU A 115 13.90 3.75 7.52
N PRO A 116 14.38 2.58 7.95
CA PRO A 116 13.72 1.86 9.06
C PRO A 116 13.57 2.76 10.29
N GLY A 117 12.38 2.77 10.87
CA GLY A 117 12.07 3.58 12.03
C GLY A 117 11.81 5.04 11.77
N MET A 118 11.92 5.47 10.53
CA MET A 118 11.63 6.85 10.12
C MET A 118 10.35 6.90 9.33
N GLY A 119 9.72 8.07 9.34
CA GLY A 119 8.48 8.25 8.63
C GLY A 119 7.29 7.68 9.39
N TRP A 120 6.14 8.08 8.97
CA TRP A 120 4.86 7.74 9.61
C TRP A 120 4.34 6.36 9.21
N ALA A 121 4.97 5.72 8.25
CA ALA A 121 4.59 4.42 7.74
C ALA A 121 5.43 3.28 8.30
N ALA A 122 6.30 3.56 9.26
CA ALA A 122 7.12 2.53 9.89
C ALA A 122 6.22 1.60 10.70
N GLY A 123 6.12 0.37 10.27
CA GLY A 123 5.20 -0.47 10.97
C GLY A 123 5.30 -1.91 10.69
#